data_7a91559d2bfdff3edcbb69dcb01d1a5a
#
_entry.id   7a91559d2bfdff3edcbb69dcb01d1a5a
#
_cell.length_a   1.000
_cell.length_b   1.000
_cell.length_c   1.000
_cell.angle_alpha   90.00
_cell.angle_beta   90.00
_cell.angle_gamma   90.00
#
_symmetry.space_group_name_H-M   'P 1'
#
loop_
_entity.id
_entity.type
_entity.pdbx_description
1 polymer ?
#
loop_
_entity_poly.entity_id
_entity_poly.type
_entity_poly.pdbx_seq_one_letter_code
_entity_poly.pdbx_strand_id
1 'polypeptide(L)'
;MSEQATYLGKGITEWVQTLEHSDPILRRLAVYALGEIGPPARVVVPALRVVLQDPCNWVRVWAASAFARVTEDRSAVALLVAEMRAPEAFVRSLVAWHLGRLGADFPGIEVGIEALQQLLEDDNPSVQEEAGIALQTLQSKGSLPSGIAFLSSHT
;
A
#
# COMPACT_ATOMS: atom_id res chain seq x y z
N MET A 1 -2.96 -5.00 -32.99
CA MET A 1 -3.21 -3.79 -32.13
C MET A 1 -3.03 -4.24 -30.70
N SER A 2 -2.01 -3.74 -30.05
CA SER A 2 -1.80 -4.04 -28.62
C SER A 2 -2.94 -3.39 -27.85
N GLU A 3 -3.73 -4.21 -27.17
CA GLU A 3 -4.75 -3.76 -26.23
C GLU A 3 -4.01 -2.98 -25.14
N GLN A 4 -4.14 -1.65 -25.14
CA GLN A 4 -3.49 -0.82 -24.14
C GLN A 4 -4.14 -1.11 -22.78
N ALA A 5 -3.35 -1.43 -21.78
CA ALA A 5 -3.84 -1.65 -20.44
C ALA A 5 -4.63 -0.43 -19.96
N THR A 6 -5.88 -0.65 -19.57
CA THR A 6 -6.81 0.40 -19.15
C THR A 6 -7.43 0.07 -17.78
N TYR A 7 -7.85 1.09 -17.07
CA TYR A 7 -8.66 0.98 -15.87
C TYR A 7 -9.81 1.99 -15.93
N LEU A 8 -11.04 1.56 -15.68
CA LEU A 8 -12.26 2.37 -15.81
C LEU A 8 -12.35 3.10 -17.19
N GLY A 9 -11.94 2.44 -18.25
CA GLY A 9 -12.00 2.98 -19.61
C GLY A 9 -10.95 4.04 -19.95
N LYS A 10 -10.02 4.34 -19.02
CA LYS A 10 -8.92 5.28 -19.25
C LYS A 10 -7.59 4.55 -19.36
N GLY A 11 -6.76 5.01 -20.28
CA GLY A 11 -5.41 4.50 -20.47
C GLY A 11 -4.40 5.11 -19.49
N ILE A 12 -3.18 4.56 -19.50
CA ILE A 12 -2.08 5.00 -18.62
C ILE A 12 -1.82 6.51 -18.77
N THR A 13 -1.79 7.02 -19.98
CA THR A 13 -1.50 8.46 -20.25
C THR A 13 -2.51 9.39 -19.59
N GLU A 14 -3.80 9.05 -19.63
CA GLU A 14 -4.86 9.85 -19.02
C GLU A 14 -4.76 9.85 -17.50
N TRP A 15 -4.38 8.71 -16.89
CA TRP A 15 -4.16 8.62 -15.46
C TRP A 15 -2.93 9.39 -15.02
N VAL A 16 -1.85 9.38 -15.81
CA VAL A 16 -0.65 10.21 -15.53
C VAL A 16 -0.99 11.70 -15.47
N GLN A 17 -1.79 12.20 -16.39
CA GLN A 17 -2.25 13.59 -16.36
C GLN A 17 -3.04 13.90 -15.06
N THR A 18 -3.81 12.94 -14.58
CA THR A 18 -4.60 13.10 -13.34
C THR A 18 -3.73 13.11 -12.07
N LEU A 19 -2.49 12.57 -12.12
CA LEU A 19 -1.56 12.64 -10.98
C LEU A 19 -1.18 14.07 -10.58
N GLU A 20 -1.27 15.03 -11.50
CA GLU A 20 -0.94 16.44 -11.27
C GLU A 20 -2.15 17.30 -10.85
N HIS A 21 -3.32 16.66 -10.64
CA HIS A 21 -4.53 17.40 -10.31
C HIS A 21 -4.42 18.07 -8.92
N SER A 22 -5.00 19.27 -8.78
CA SER A 22 -5.00 20.02 -7.51
C SER A 22 -5.74 19.29 -6.38
N ASP A 23 -6.82 18.57 -6.71
CA ASP A 23 -7.59 17.78 -5.76
C ASP A 23 -6.85 16.47 -5.40
N PRO A 24 -6.48 16.27 -4.12
CA PRO A 24 -5.78 15.05 -3.69
C PRO A 24 -6.63 13.79 -3.87
N ILE A 25 -7.95 13.88 -3.89
CA ILE A 25 -8.84 12.73 -4.14
C ILE A 25 -8.63 12.22 -5.57
N LEU A 26 -8.50 13.12 -6.55
CA LEU A 26 -8.25 12.74 -7.94
C LEU A 26 -6.82 12.21 -8.13
N ARG A 27 -5.82 12.79 -7.45
CA ARG A 27 -4.46 12.22 -7.47
C ARG A 27 -4.45 10.80 -6.90
N ARG A 28 -5.13 10.55 -5.78
CA ARG A 28 -5.29 9.20 -5.22
C ARG A 28 -5.96 8.23 -6.20
N LEU A 29 -7.03 8.68 -6.87
CA LEU A 29 -7.74 7.84 -7.84
C LEU A 29 -6.82 7.45 -9.00
N ALA A 30 -6.01 8.38 -9.49
CA ALA A 30 -5.04 8.09 -10.55
C ALA A 30 -3.96 7.10 -10.09
N VAL A 31 -3.43 7.30 -8.90
CA VAL A 31 -2.46 6.38 -8.28
C VAL A 31 -3.06 4.97 -8.13
N TYR A 32 -4.29 4.87 -7.63
CA TYR A 32 -4.99 3.60 -7.49
C TYR A 32 -5.17 2.90 -8.84
N ALA A 33 -5.63 3.63 -9.85
CA ALA A 33 -5.84 3.09 -11.19
C ALA A 33 -4.54 2.54 -11.80
N LEU A 34 -3.43 3.27 -11.68
CA LEU A 34 -2.12 2.81 -12.15
C LEU A 34 -1.62 1.58 -11.40
N GLY A 35 -1.87 1.50 -10.10
CA GLY A 35 -1.58 0.32 -9.30
C GLY A 35 -2.42 -0.90 -9.70
N GLU A 36 -3.69 -0.71 -10.06
CA GLU A 36 -4.57 -1.80 -10.55
C GLU A 36 -4.15 -2.29 -11.95
N ILE A 37 -3.65 -1.39 -12.81
CA ILE A 37 -3.04 -1.78 -14.09
C ILE A 37 -1.77 -2.63 -13.84
N GLY A 38 -1.04 -2.34 -12.77
CA GLY A 38 0.12 -3.12 -12.34
C GLY A 38 1.33 -3.02 -13.27
N PRO A 39 2.09 -4.13 -13.50
CA PRO A 39 3.35 -4.09 -14.25
C PRO A 39 3.30 -3.47 -15.65
N PRO A 40 2.21 -3.54 -16.44
CA PRO A 40 2.11 -2.78 -17.68
C PRO A 40 2.28 -1.27 -17.53
N ALA A 41 2.04 -0.72 -16.33
CA ALA A 41 2.24 0.69 -16.02
C ALA A 41 3.68 1.05 -15.62
N ARG A 42 4.68 0.18 -15.81
CA ARG A 42 6.09 0.48 -15.44
C ARG A 42 6.65 1.75 -16.06
N VAL A 43 6.15 2.15 -17.20
CA VAL A 43 6.53 3.42 -17.88
C VAL A 43 6.25 4.65 -17.01
N VAL A 44 5.33 4.56 -16.04
CA VAL A 44 4.96 5.68 -15.15
C VAL A 44 5.73 5.71 -13.83
N VAL A 45 6.67 4.82 -13.61
CA VAL A 45 7.48 4.78 -12.38
C VAL A 45 8.10 6.16 -12.04
N PRO A 46 8.65 6.93 -12.99
CA PRO A 46 9.12 8.28 -12.68
C PRO A 46 8.04 9.21 -12.13
N ALA A 47 6.83 9.16 -12.69
CA ALA A 47 5.69 9.95 -12.21
C ALA A 47 5.23 9.49 -10.82
N LEU A 48 5.16 8.19 -10.55
CA LEU A 48 4.83 7.66 -9.22
C LEU A 48 5.85 8.09 -8.17
N ARG A 49 7.15 8.15 -8.51
CA ARG A 49 8.19 8.67 -7.60
C ARG A 49 7.94 10.11 -7.18
N VAL A 50 7.38 10.94 -8.04
CA VAL A 50 7.00 12.32 -7.69
C VAL A 50 5.85 12.28 -6.66
N VAL A 51 4.85 11.44 -6.87
CA VAL A 51 3.69 11.33 -5.97
C VAL A 51 4.05 10.69 -4.61
N LEU A 52 5.16 9.95 -4.52
CA LEU A 52 5.71 9.51 -3.22
C LEU A 52 6.13 10.68 -2.32
N GLN A 53 6.24 11.91 -2.87
CA GLN A 53 6.52 13.13 -2.14
C GLN A 53 5.28 14.05 -2.04
N ASP A 54 4.08 13.52 -2.28
CA ASP A 54 2.83 14.29 -2.20
C ASP A 54 2.69 14.98 -0.84
N PRO A 55 2.20 16.23 -0.77
CA PRO A 55 1.97 16.92 0.50
C PRO A 55 0.96 16.20 1.40
N CYS A 56 0.02 15.43 0.81
CA CYS A 56 -0.94 14.64 1.57
C CYS A 56 -0.37 13.24 1.89
N ASN A 57 -0.16 12.93 3.17
CA ASN A 57 0.40 11.65 3.61
C ASN A 57 -0.40 10.43 3.14
N TRP A 58 -1.74 10.50 3.16
CA TRP A 58 -2.56 9.40 2.67
C TRP A 58 -2.43 9.20 1.15
N VAL A 59 -2.15 10.25 0.36
CA VAL A 59 -1.82 10.09 -1.08
C VAL A 59 -0.48 9.39 -1.23
N ARG A 60 0.53 9.70 -0.38
CA ARG A 60 1.82 9.00 -0.37
C ARG A 60 1.68 7.51 -0.07
N VAL A 61 0.79 7.13 0.87
CA VAL A 61 0.52 5.70 1.15
C VAL A 61 -0.03 4.98 -0.09
N TRP A 62 -0.99 5.59 -0.78
CA TRP A 62 -1.51 5.04 -2.03
C TRP A 62 -0.42 4.96 -3.12
N ALA A 63 0.44 5.98 -3.21
CA ALA A 63 1.55 6.00 -4.16
C ALA A 63 2.57 4.89 -3.88
N ALA A 64 2.90 4.65 -2.62
CA ALA A 64 3.79 3.56 -2.21
C ALA A 64 3.21 2.17 -2.56
N SER A 65 1.90 1.98 -2.33
CA SER A 65 1.20 0.75 -2.72
C SER A 65 1.17 0.55 -4.24
N ALA A 66 0.86 1.61 -5.00
CA ALA A 66 0.87 1.54 -6.46
C ALA A 66 2.28 1.25 -6.99
N PHE A 67 3.30 1.92 -6.42
CA PHE A 67 4.70 1.67 -6.77
C PHE A 67 5.08 0.21 -6.53
N ALA A 68 4.68 -0.37 -5.39
CA ALA A 68 4.88 -1.78 -5.10
C ALA A 68 4.27 -2.69 -6.17
N ARG A 69 3.02 -2.46 -6.54
CA ARG A 69 2.28 -3.28 -7.50
C ARG A 69 2.80 -3.15 -8.94
N VAL A 70 3.28 -1.96 -9.30
CA VAL A 70 3.82 -1.69 -10.64
C VAL A 70 5.23 -2.24 -10.80
N THR A 71 6.07 -2.14 -9.77
CA THR A 71 7.49 -2.51 -9.83
C THR A 71 7.77 -3.91 -9.33
N GLU A 72 6.95 -4.42 -8.41
CA GLU A 72 7.18 -5.66 -7.66
C GLU A 72 8.53 -5.63 -6.91
N ASP A 73 9.00 -4.41 -6.56
CA ASP A 73 10.28 -4.20 -5.92
C ASP A 73 10.14 -4.29 -4.40
N ARG A 74 11.02 -5.07 -3.77
CA ARG A 74 11.05 -5.26 -2.33
C ARG A 74 11.21 -3.96 -1.53
N SER A 75 11.88 -2.94 -2.10
CA SER A 75 12.08 -1.64 -1.45
C SER A 75 10.78 -0.86 -1.28
N ALA A 76 9.75 -1.19 -2.06
CA ALA A 76 8.45 -0.53 -1.98
C ALA A 76 7.75 -0.73 -0.63
N VAL A 77 7.98 -1.87 0.05
CA VAL A 77 7.42 -2.13 1.38
C VAL A 77 7.95 -1.10 2.39
N ALA A 78 9.23 -0.74 2.31
CA ALA A 78 9.82 0.27 3.18
C ALA A 78 9.19 1.66 2.98
N LEU A 79 8.73 1.99 1.77
CA LEU A 79 8.00 3.24 1.50
C LEU A 79 6.64 3.29 2.20
N LEU A 80 5.93 2.16 2.26
CA LEU A 80 4.69 2.04 3.04
C LEU A 80 4.97 2.16 4.54
N VAL A 81 5.96 1.43 5.03
CA VAL A 81 6.35 1.42 6.45
C VAL A 81 6.79 2.81 6.93
N ALA A 82 7.38 3.63 6.07
CA ALA A 82 7.77 5.00 6.42
C ALA A 82 6.56 5.86 6.88
N GLU A 83 5.36 5.61 6.37
CA GLU A 83 4.15 6.35 6.74
C GLU A 83 3.43 5.79 7.99
N MET A 84 3.91 4.69 8.59
CA MET A 84 3.29 4.11 9.80
C MET A 84 3.40 5.02 11.04
N ARG A 85 4.22 6.06 10.98
CA ARG A 85 4.40 7.06 12.05
C ARG A 85 3.62 8.35 11.83
N ALA A 86 2.70 8.36 10.86
CA ALA A 86 1.82 9.49 10.61
C ALA A 86 1.04 9.86 11.90
N PRO A 87 0.86 11.15 12.19
CA PRO A 87 0.09 11.58 13.36
C PRO A 87 -1.37 11.14 13.29
N GLU A 88 -1.93 11.06 12.10
CA GLU A 88 -3.32 10.66 11.89
C GLU A 88 -3.48 9.14 11.95
N ALA A 89 -4.30 8.65 12.87
CA ALA A 89 -4.57 7.22 13.04
C ALA A 89 -5.09 6.57 11.75
N PHE A 90 -5.95 7.28 10.98
CA PHE A 90 -6.47 6.72 9.74
C PHE A 90 -5.37 6.46 8.69
N VAL A 91 -4.29 7.24 8.69
CA VAL A 91 -3.14 7.00 7.78
C VAL A 91 -2.38 5.76 8.22
N ARG A 92 -2.18 5.57 9.53
CA ARG A 92 -1.54 4.36 10.06
C ARG A 92 -2.39 3.10 9.77
N SER A 93 -3.73 3.18 9.91
CA SER A 93 -4.65 2.10 9.49
C SER A 93 -4.54 1.82 8.00
N LEU A 94 -4.44 2.86 7.18
CA LEU A 94 -4.29 2.73 5.74
C LEU A 94 -2.98 2.01 5.37
N VAL A 95 -1.88 2.28 6.07
CA VAL A 95 -0.62 1.54 5.91
C VAL A 95 -0.83 0.05 6.19
N ALA A 96 -1.47 -0.28 7.32
CA ALA A 96 -1.75 -1.67 7.70
C ALA A 96 -2.58 -2.38 6.63
N TRP A 97 -3.64 -1.74 6.15
CA TRP A 97 -4.50 -2.27 5.10
C TRP A 97 -3.75 -2.55 3.80
N HIS A 98 -2.90 -1.61 3.35
CA HIS A 98 -2.11 -1.80 2.14
C HIS A 98 -1.08 -2.91 2.28
N LEU A 99 -0.40 -3.02 3.41
CA LEU A 99 0.55 -4.12 3.68
C LEU A 99 -0.15 -5.48 3.60
N GLY A 100 -1.33 -5.63 4.20
CA GLY A 100 -2.12 -6.86 4.11
C GLY A 100 -2.53 -7.22 2.67
N ARG A 101 -2.74 -6.23 1.83
CA ARG A 101 -3.12 -6.42 0.42
C ARG A 101 -1.97 -6.81 -0.51
N LEU A 102 -0.72 -6.50 -0.17
CA LEU A 102 0.42 -6.91 -0.98
C LEU A 102 0.52 -8.44 -1.08
N GLY A 103 0.17 -9.14 -0.01
CA GLY A 103 0.21 -10.59 0.05
C GLY A 103 1.50 -11.13 0.65
N ALA A 104 1.42 -12.38 1.12
CA ALA A 104 2.50 -13.03 1.87
C ALA A 104 3.75 -13.31 1.02
N ASP A 105 3.57 -13.47 -0.28
CA ASP A 105 4.67 -13.77 -1.22
C ASP A 105 5.30 -12.50 -1.82
N PHE A 106 4.84 -11.31 -1.40
CA PHE A 106 5.40 -10.06 -1.93
C PHE A 106 6.86 -9.89 -1.47
N PRO A 107 7.80 -9.56 -2.38
CA PRO A 107 9.20 -9.38 -2.03
C PRO A 107 9.40 -8.31 -0.94
N GLY A 108 10.06 -8.66 0.15
CA GLY A 108 10.33 -7.76 1.27
C GLY A 108 9.17 -7.56 2.25
N ILE A 109 8.10 -8.37 2.16
CA ILE A 109 6.95 -8.27 3.06
C ILE A 109 7.30 -8.48 4.53
N GLU A 110 8.44 -9.12 4.82
CA GLU A 110 8.93 -9.35 6.18
C GLU A 110 9.03 -8.04 6.98
N VAL A 111 9.52 -6.98 6.33
CA VAL A 111 9.59 -5.63 6.93
C VAL A 111 8.20 -5.08 7.22
N GLY A 112 7.23 -5.36 6.34
CA GLY A 112 5.83 -5.01 6.55
C GLY A 112 5.19 -5.79 7.71
N ILE A 113 5.51 -7.08 7.85
CA ILE A 113 5.03 -7.91 8.97
C ILE A 113 5.54 -7.38 10.31
N GLU A 114 6.82 -7.03 10.40
CA GLU A 114 7.39 -6.41 11.59
C GLU A 114 6.70 -5.07 11.93
N ALA A 115 6.42 -4.26 10.92
CA ALA A 115 5.69 -3.01 11.07
C ALA A 115 4.25 -3.24 11.56
N LEU A 116 3.54 -4.23 11.01
CA LEU A 116 2.19 -4.61 11.45
C LEU A 116 2.18 -5.10 12.90
N GLN A 117 3.19 -5.86 13.33
CA GLN A 117 3.34 -6.27 14.73
C GLN A 117 3.50 -5.07 15.67
N GLN A 118 4.25 -4.04 15.26
CA GLN A 118 4.35 -2.80 16.03
C GLN A 118 3.01 -2.05 16.10
N LEU A 119 2.22 -2.05 15.01
CA LEU A 119 0.90 -1.41 14.97
C LEU A 119 -0.17 -2.13 15.82
N LEU A 120 0.06 -3.38 16.24
CA LEU A 120 -0.80 -4.03 17.25
C LEU A 120 -0.76 -3.33 18.61
N GLU A 121 0.32 -2.58 18.89
CA GLU A 121 0.51 -1.80 20.11
C GLU A 121 0.23 -0.29 19.90
N ASP A 122 -0.42 0.07 18.78
CA ASP A 122 -0.79 1.46 18.49
C ASP A 122 -1.74 2.00 19.57
N ASP A 123 -1.69 3.30 19.84
CA ASP A 123 -2.57 3.97 20.81
C ASP A 123 -4.04 4.05 20.33
N ASN A 124 -4.29 3.83 19.05
CA ASN A 124 -5.63 3.86 18.47
C ASN A 124 -6.18 2.45 18.20
N PRO A 125 -7.32 2.05 18.80
CA PRO A 125 -7.89 0.71 18.64
C PRO A 125 -8.19 0.32 17.17
N SER A 126 -8.58 1.26 16.32
CA SER A 126 -8.85 0.96 14.90
C SER A 126 -7.57 0.62 14.14
N VAL A 127 -6.43 1.20 14.53
CA VAL A 127 -5.13 0.85 13.95
C VAL A 127 -4.72 -0.56 14.39
N GLN A 128 -4.89 -0.89 15.68
CA GLN A 128 -4.64 -2.24 16.21
C GLN A 128 -5.48 -3.30 15.48
N GLU A 129 -6.78 -3.03 15.30
CA GLU A 129 -7.71 -3.93 14.60
C GLU A 129 -7.27 -4.16 13.15
N GLU A 130 -6.98 -3.09 12.40
CA GLU A 130 -6.56 -3.19 11.01
C GLU A 130 -5.22 -3.95 10.88
N ALA A 131 -4.28 -3.71 11.78
CA ALA A 131 -3.01 -4.46 11.82
C ALA A 131 -3.25 -5.95 12.07
N GLY A 132 -4.17 -6.30 12.97
CA GLY A 132 -4.56 -7.69 13.23
C GLY A 132 -5.18 -8.36 12.00
N ILE A 133 -6.10 -7.67 11.33
CA ILE A 133 -6.74 -8.17 10.08
C ILE A 133 -5.69 -8.37 8.99
N ALA A 134 -4.77 -7.40 8.81
CA ALA A 134 -3.71 -7.49 7.82
C ALA A 134 -2.80 -8.70 8.07
N LEU A 135 -2.38 -8.92 9.31
CA LEU A 135 -1.56 -10.07 9.69
C LEU A 135 -2.29 -11.41 9.45
N GLN A 136 -3.57 -11.51 9.83
CA GLN A 136 -4.38 -12.69 9.54
C GLN A 136 -4.51 -12.95 8.04
N THR A 137 -4.68 -11.90 7.24
CA THR A 137 -4.76 -12.00 5.77
C THR A 137 -3.46 -12.54 5.18
N LEU A 138 -2.31 -12.09 5.67
CA LEU A 138 -1.01 -12.59 5.24
C LEU A 138 -0.78 -14.05 5.65
N GLN A 139 -1.25 -14.47 6.83
CA GLN A 139 -1.16 -15.85 7.30
C GLN A 139 -2.05 -16.80 6.48
N SER A 140 -3.29 -16.40 6.21
CA SER A 140 -4.26 -17.25 5.49
C SER A 140 -3.86 -17.55 4.05
N LYS A 141 -3.02 -16.72 3.45
CA LYS A 141 -2.50 -16.86 2.09
C LYS A 141 -1.18 -17.65 2.00
N GLY A 142 -0.72 -18.23 3.10
CA GLY A 142 0.13 -19.43 3.04
C GLY A 142 1.64 -19.25 3.15
N SER A 143 2.22 -18.17 3.74
CA SER A 143 3.69 -18.06 3.82
C SER A 143 4.28 -17.56 5.15
N LEU A 144 3.50 -17.47 6.22
CA LEU A 144 4.08 -17.20 7.53
C LEU A 144 4.44 -18.52 8.22
N PRO A 145 5.67 -18.64 8.77
CA PRO A 145 6.00 -19.78 9.61
C PRO A 145 5.00 -19.91 10.76
N SER A 146 4.56 -21.13 11.03
CA SER A 146 3.62 -21.51 12.11
C SER A 146 4.23 -21.27 13.50
N GLY A 147 4.59 -20.05 13.84
CA GLY A 147 5.28 -19.71 15.07
C GLY A 147 5.04 -18.29 15.59
N ILE A 148 4.32 -17.46 14.85
CA ILE A 148 3.92 -16.14 15.34
C ILE A 148 2.62 -16.34 16.13
N ALA A 149 2.76 -16.60 17.43
CA ALA A 149 1.63 -16.65 18.36
C ALA A 149 1.06 -15.23 18.46
N PHE A 150 -0.14 -15.00 17.91
CA PHE A 150 -0.94 -13.85 18.31
C PHE A 150 -1.36 -14.05 19.76
N LEU A 151 -0.90 -13.19 20.64
CA LEU A 151 -1.45 -13.09 21.96
C LEU A 151 -2.90 -12.61 21.84
N SER A 152 -3.81 -13.56 21.74
CA SER A 152 -5.23 -13.34 22.00
C SER A 152 -5.38 -13.07 23.50
N SER A 153 -5.12 -11.86 23.94
CA SER A 153 -5.48 -11.42 25.28
C SER A 153 -6.67 -10.49 25.21
N HIS A 154 -7.84 -11.11 25.06
CA HIS A 154 -9.10 -10.50 25.44
C HIS A 154 -9.89 -11.53 26.21
N THR A 155 -9.64 -11.63 27.48
CA THR A 155 -10.60 -12.01 28.51
C THR A 155 -11.12 -10.74 29.17
#